data_d6f2c842dab5e65577721ca759ff99ba
#
_entry.id   d6f2c842dab5e65577721ca759ff99ba
#
_cell.length_a   1.000
_cell.length_b   1.000
_cell.length_c   1.000
_cell.angle_alpha   90.00
_cell.angle_beta   90.00
_cell.angle_gamma   90.00
#
_symmetry.space_group_name_H-M   'P 1'
#
loop_
_entity.id
_entity.type
_entity.pdbx_description
1 polymer ?
#
loop_
_entity_poly.entity_id
_entity_poly.type
_entity_poly.pdbx_seq_one_letter_code
_entity_poly.pdbx_strand_id
1 'polypeptide(L)'
;VVHVVPDNNDPLDLTGPYTRHKTLQDILPDADAIMMLRVQKERMAVMPDLSRYLNDFGLKEEDAQHLKSGALIMHPGPFNRNVEIASALVDHPASVIQNQVAAGVAIRMAILAGV
;
A
#
# COMPACT_ATOMS: atom_id res chain seq x y z
N VAL A 1 -13.30 -3.65 -3.10
CA VAL A 1 -12.11 -3.12 -2.40
C VAL A 1 -11.88 -3.93 -1.14
N VAL A 2 -10.64 -4.27 -0.85
CA VAL A 2 -10.23 -4.99 0.35
C VAL A 2 -9.36 -4.07 1.21
N HIS A 3 -9.59 -4.05 2.51
CA HIS A 3 -8.78 -3.33 3.47
C HIS A 3 -8.00 -4.31 4.36
N VAL A 4 -6.70 -4.07 4.48
CA VAL A 4 -5.83 -4.77 5.41
C VAL A 4 -5.19 -3.70 6.30
N VAL A 5 -5.63 -3.63 7.54
CA VAL A 5 -5.17 -2.63 8.51
C VAL A 5 -4.97 -3.27 9.87
N PRO A 6 -3.99 -2.80 10.67
CA PRO A 6 -3.90 -3.15 12.09
C PRO A 6 -5.18 -2.75 12.84
N ASP A 7 -5.59 -3.54 13.81
CA ASP A 7 -6.84 -3.33 14.55
C ASP A 7 -6.95 -1.94 15.21
N ASN A 8 -5.81 -1.35 15.59
CA ASN A 8 -5.74 -0.02 16.21
C ASN A 8 -5.74 1.16 15.20
N ASN A 9 -5.64 0.86 13.91
CA ASN A 9 -5.60 1.85 12.82
C ASN A 9 -6.82 1.76 11.91
N ASP A 10 -7.86 1.07 12.37
CA ASP A 10 -9.07 0.95 11.59
C ASP A 10 -9.74 2.33 11.44
N PRO A 11 -9.86 2.86 10.22
CA PRO A 11 -10.65 4.05 10.03
C PRO A 11 -12.10 3.73 10.35
N LEU A 12 -12.58 4.34 11.41
CA LEU A 12 -13.97 4.26 11.82
C LEU A 12 -14.85 4.70 10.64
N ASP A 13 -15.81 3.87 10.28
CA ASP A 13 -16.91 4.27 9.42
C ASP A 13 -16.61 4.40 7.91
N LEU A 14 -15.92 3.41 7.33
CA LEU A 14 -15.91 3.28 5.87
C LEU A 14 -17.29 2.80 5.40
N THR A 15 -18.06 3.71 4.82
CA THR A 15 -19.30 3.37 4.12
C THR A 15 -18.96 2.94 2.69
N GLY A 16 -19.28 1.71 2.31
CA GLY A 16 -19.07 1.23 0.94
C GLY A 16 -18.86 -0.28 0.85
N PRO A 17 -18.83 -0.82 -0.36
CA PRO A 17 -18.60 -2.26 -0.57
C PRO A 17 -17.11 -2.58 -0.41
N TYR A 18 -16.69 -2.92 0.79
CA TYR A 18 -15.35 -3.45 1.06
C TYR A 18 -15.41 -4.69 1.94
N THR A 19 -14.39 -5.52 1.83
CA THR A 19 -14.16 -6.64 2.74
C THR A 19 -12.90 -6.37 3.56
N ARG A 20 -12.85 -6.92 4.76
CA ARG A 20 -11.73 -6.76 5.67
C ARG A 20 -10.99 -8.08 5.83
N HIS A 21 -9.68 -8.03 5.72
CA HIS A 21 -8.80 -9.15 5.97
C HIS A 21 -7.75 -8.78 7.01
N LYS A 22 -7.29 -9.78 7.77
CA LYS A 22 -6.26 -9.58 8.80
C LYS A 22 -4.86 -9.57 8.23
N THR A 23 -4.65 -10.29 7.14
CA THR A 23 -3.34 -10.42 6.50
C THR A 23 -3.41 -10.05 5.03
N LEU A 24 -2.32 -9.48 4.53
CA LEU A 24 -2.19 -9.15 3.12
C LEU A 24 -2.08 -10.42 2.26
N GLN A 25 -1.42 -11.44 2.78
CA GLN A 25 -1.14 -12.69 2.08
C GLN A 25 -2.40 -13.43 1.62
N ASP A 26 -3.50 -13.30 2.38
CA ASP A 26 -4.77 -13.95 2.04
C ASP A 26 -5.39 -13.42 0.73
N ILE A 27 -5.02 -12.22 0.31
CA ILE A 27 -5.64 -11.53 -0.83
C ILE A 27 -4.74 -11.42 -2.05
N LEU A 28 -3.44 -11.65 -1.92
CA LEU A 28 -2.48 -11.47 -3.02
C LEU A 28 -2.81 -12.25 -4.30
N PRO A 29 -3.28 -13.51 -4.23
CA PRO A 29 -3.58 -14.29 -5.43
C PRO A 29 -4.76 -13.75 -6.24
N ASP A 30 -5.65 -12.99 -5.62
CA ASP A 30 -6.88 -12.48 -6.23
C ASP A 30 -6.82 -10.97 -6.52
N ALA A 31 -5.84 -10.26 -5.98
CA ALA A 31 -5.74 -8.82 -6.11
C ALA A 31 -5.22 -8.40 -7.49
N ASP A 32 -5.95 -7.52 -8.17
CA ASP A 32 -5.51 -6.89 -9.41
C ASP A 32 -4.54 -5.72 -9.16
N ALA A 33 -4.68 -5.05 -8.03
CA ALA A 33 -3.78 -3.98 -7.61
C ALA A 33 -3.65 -3.96 -6.07
N ILE A 34 -2.43 -3.78 -5.60
CA ILE A 34 -2.11 -3.65 -4.18
C ILE A 34 -1.56 -2.25 -3.96
N MET A 35 -2.31 -1.43 -3.23
CA MET A 35 -1.87 -0.08 -2.87
C MET A 35 -1.38 -0.07 -1.43
N MET A 36 -0.06 0.03 -1.26
CA MET A 36 0.53 0.24 0.04
C MET A 36 0.41 1.71 0.44
N LEU A 37 0.27 1.96 1.74
CA LEU A 37 0.18 3.30 2.28
C LEU A 37 1.29 3.52 3.31
N ARG A 38 1.79 4.75 3.37
CA ARG A 38 2.89 5.13 4.26
C ARG A 38 2.48 5.01 5.73
N VAL A 39 3.32 4.38 6.52
CA VAL A 39 3.26 4.44 7.97
C VAL A 39 3.67 5.86 8.42
N GLN A 40 2.71 6.62 8.93
CA GLN A 40 2.92 8.00 9.37
C GLN A 40 3.48 8.02 10.80
N LYS A 41 4.77 7.78 10.93
CA LYS A 41 5.49 7.72 12.21
C LYS A 41 5.28 8.99 13.05
N GLU A 42 5.26 10.13 12.39
CA GLU A 42 5.10 11.45 12.98
C GLU A 42 3.73 11.70 13.64
N ARG A 43 2.74 10.86 13.36
CA ARG A 43 1.38 10.98 13.90
C ARG A 43 1.05 9.94 14.97
N MET A 44 1.97 9.02 15.24
CA MET A 44 1.74 7.96 16.21
C MET A 44 2.11 8.42 17.61
N ALA A 45 1.16 8.36 18.55
CA ALA A 45 1.40 8.66 19.96
C ALA A 45 2.33 7.63 20.61
N VAL A 46 2.31 6.39 20.12
CA VAL A 46 3.23 5.32 20.50
C VAL A 46 3.84 4.75 19.23
N MET A 47 5.18 4.78 19.17
CA MET A 47 5.89 4.20 18.02
C MET A 47 5.71 2.69 17.99
N PRO A 48 5.13 2.11 16.94
CA PRO A 48 5.12 0.67 16.78
C PRO A 48 6.54 0.15 16.57
N ASP A 49 6.76 -1.11 16.89
CA ASP A 49 8.00 -1.78 16.51
C ASP A 49 8.04 -1.94 14.97
N LEU A 50 8.68 -0.98 14.32
CA LEU A 50 8.78 -0.93 12.86
C LEU A 50 9.58 -2.10 12.29
N SER A 51 10.40 -2.77 13.11
CA SER A 51 11.14 -3.95 12.68
C SER A 51 10.21 -5.14 12.41
N ARG A 52 9.05 -5.16 13.05
CA ARG A 52 8.01 -6.18 12.87
C ARG A 52 6.94 -5.78 11.86
N TYR A 53 6.77 -4.47 11.62
CA TYR A 53 5.66 -3.97 10.80
C TYR A 53 5.65 -4.57 9.39
N LEU A 54 6.82 -4.69 8.76
CA LEU A 54 6.94 -5.32 7.44
C LEU A 54 6.45 -6.77 7.46
N ASN A 55 6.79 -7.51 8.51
CA ASN A 55 6.39 -8.92 8.63
C ASN A 55 4.89 -9.10 8.86
N ASP A 56 4.29 -8.20 9.65
CA ASP A 56 2.92 -8.34 10.10
C ASP A 56 1.92 -7.71 9.09
N PHE A 57 2.29 -6.61 8.43
CA PHE A 57 1.37 -5.83 7.59
C PHE A 57 1.98 -5.35 6.26
N GLY A 58 3.28 -5.43 6.08
CA GLY A 58 3.95 -4.94 4.89
C GLY A 58 3.92 -5.92 3.71
N LEU A 59 4.20 -5.41 2.54
CA LEU A 59 4.41 -6.22 1.34
C LEU A 59 5.88 -6.64 1.27
N LYS A 60 6.13 -7.95 1.47
CA LYS A 60 7.46 -8.54 1.56
C LYS A 60 7.97 -8.99 0.18
N GLU A 61 9.29 -9.15 0.06
CA GLU A 61 9.90 -9.63 -1.19
C GLU A 61 9.35 -11.00 -1.62
N GLU A 62 9.17 -11.91 -0.67
CA GLU A 62 8.62 -13.25 -0.90
C GLU A 62 7.17 -13.23 -1.40
N ASP A 63 6.43 -12.17 -1.12
CA ASP A 63 5.03 -12.02 -1.55
C ASP A 63 4.92 -11.85 -3.08
N ALA A 64 6.00 -11.43 -3.76
CA ALA A 64 6.02 -11.25 -5.21
C ALA A 64 5.62 -12.52 -5.98
N GLN A 65 5.98 -13.69 -5.48
CA GLN A 65 5.64 -14.99 -6.10
C GLN A 65 4.15 -15.36 -5.97
N HIS A 66 3.43 -14.70 -5.06
CA HIS A 66 2.01 -14.94 -4.81
C HIS A 66 1.11 -13.91 -5.51
N LEU A 67 1.69 -12.93 -6.18
CA LEU A 67 0.94 -11.94 -6.94
C LEU A 67 0.23 -12.60 -8.12
N LYS A 68 -1.01 -12.21 -8.34
CA LYS A 68 -1.74 -12.54 -9.55
C LYS A 68 -0.99 -12.03 -10.79
N SER A 69 -1.02 -12.80 -11.87
CA SER A 69 -0.43 -12.37 -13.15
C SER A 69 -1.04 -11.04 -13.61
N GLY A 70 -0.19 -10.05 -13.84
CA GLY A 70 -0.61 -8.70 -14.22
C GLY A 70 -1.02 -7.79 -13.06
N ALA A 71 -0.93 -8.26 -11.80
CA ALA A 71 -1.18 -7.42 -10.64
C ALA A 71 -0.21 -6.24 -10.57
N LEU A 72 -0.68 -5.11 -10.06
CA LEU A 72 0.09 -3.89 -9.93
C LEU A 72 0.43 -3.60 -8.47
N ILE A 73 1.68 -3.21 -8.23
CA ILE A 73 2.12 -2.68 -6.92
C ILE A 73 2.11 -1.16 -7.01
N MET A 74 1.38 -0.53 -6.10
CA MET A 74 1.13 0.90 -6.06
C MET A 74 1.51 1.50 -4.70
N HIS A 75 1.88 2.75 -4.69
CA HIS A 75 2.07 3.56 -3.49
C HIS A 75 2.03 5.05 -3.88
N PRO A 76 1.24 5.90 -3.22
CA PRO A 76 1.11 7.31 -3.61
C PRO A 76 2.37 8.14 -3.34
N GLY A 77 3.36 7.58 -2.62
CA GLY A 77 4.55 8.29 -2.16
C GLY A 77 4.26 9.37 -1.10
N PRO A 78 5.27 9.79 -0.35
CA PRO A 78 6.54 9.10 -0.15
C PRO A 78 6.37 7.77 0.59
N PHE A 79 7.33 6.85 0.49
CA PHE A 79 7.27 5.55 1.14
C PHE A 79 8.50 5.31 2.03
N ASN A 80 8.36 4.41 3.02
CA ASN A 80 9.46 3.96 3.86
C ASN A 80 9.87 2.56 3.42
N ARG A 81 11.05 2.44 2.78
CA ARG A 81 11.59 1.13 2.38
C ARG A 81 11.77 0.23 3.59
N ASN A 82 11.40 -1.04 3.44
CA ASN A 82 11.47 -2.08 4.49
C ASN A 82 10.64 -1.76 5.75
N VAL A 83 9.60 -0.95 5.60
CA VAL A 83 8.58 -0.71 6.63
C VAL A 83 7.23 -1.17 6.13
N GLU A 84 6.59 -0.45 5.22
CA GLU A 84 5.33 -0.89 4.62
C GLU A 84 5.52 -1.69 3.32
N ILE A 85 6.69 -1.55 2.67
CA ILE A 85 7.03 -2.25 1.43
C ILE A 85 8.51 -2.64 1.42
N ALA A 86 8.81 -3.88 1.04
CA ALA A 86 10.18 -4.33 0.87
C ALA A 86 10.88 -3.54 -0.24
N SER A 87 12.15 -3.20 -0.02
CA SER A 87 12.92 -2.37 -0.95
C SER A 87 12.96 -2.96 -2.37
N ALA A 88 13.09 -4.28 -2.49
CA ALA A 88 13.13 -4.98 -3.77
C ALA A 88 11.83 -4.81 -4.58
N LEU A 89 10.68 -4.66 -3.91
CA LEU A 89 9.39 -4.54 -4.60
C LEU A 89 9.11 -3.13 -5.14
N VAL A 90 9.81 -2.13 -4.65
CA VAL A 90 9.71 -0.77 -5.20
C VAL A 90 10.16 -0.73 -6.66
N ASP A 91 11.17 -1.50 -6.98
CA ASP A 91 11.77 -1.57 -8.32
C ASP A 91 11.36 -2.84 -9.09
N HIS A 92 10.38 -3.61 -8.57
CA HIS A 92 9.87 -4.82 -9.20
C HIS A 92 9.11 -4.52 -10.50
N PRO A 93 9.11 -5.41 -11.52
CA PRO A 93 8.38 -5.20 -12.77
C PRO A 93 6.88 -4.92 -12.62
N ALA A 94 6.24 -5.44 -11.57
CA ALA A 94 4.84 -5.14 -11.24
C ALA A 94 4.65 -3.77 -10.59
N SER A 95 5.73 -3.07 -10.19
CA SER A 95 5.64 -1.78 -9.52
C SER A 95 5.36 -0.67 -10.52
N VAL A 96 4.29 0.07 -10.28
CA VAL A 96 3.92 1.29 -11.03
C VAL A 96 4.00 2.54 -10.14
N ILE A 97 4.74 2.47 -9.04
CA ILE A 97 4.84 3.55 -8.02
C ILE A 97 5.32 4.85 -8.66
N GLN A 98 6.36 4.81 -9.48
CA GLN A 98 6.92 5.99 -10.14
C GLN A 98 5.91 6.62 -11.11
N ASN A 99 5.26 5.78 -11.91
CA ASN A 99 4.23 6.21 -12.86
C ASN A 99 3.03 6.83 -12.14
N GLN A 100 2.61 6.23 -11.04
CA GLN A 100 1.53 6.76 -10.20
C GLN A 100 1.88 8.14 -9.63
N VAL A 101 3.08 8.33 -9.11
CA VAL A 101 3.54 9.61 -8.55
C VAL A 101 3.57 10.68 -9.66
N ALA A 102 4.11 10.35 -10.83
CA ALA A 102 4.14 11.25 -11.98
C ALA A 102 2.73 11.63 -12.47
N ALA A 103 1.84 10.64 -12.62
CA ALA A 103 0.44 10.87 -12.99
C ALA A 103 -0.30 11.73 -11.97
N GLY A 104 0.00 11.56 -10.68
CA GLY A 104 -0.58 12.35 -9.60
C GLY A 104 -0.28 13.85 -9.71
N VAL A 105 0.86 14.24 -10.26
CA VAL A 105 1.17 15.64 -10.53
C VAL A 105 0.24 16.20 -11.62
N ALA A 106 0.15 15.51 -12.75
CA ALA A 106 -0.69 15.94 -13.88
C ALA A 106 -2.18 16.03 -13.48
N ILE A 107 -2.69 15.06 -12.73
CA ILE A 107 -4.08 15.05 -12.25
C ILE A 107 -4.34 16.26 -11.32
N ARG A 108 -3.43 16.52 -10.36
CA ARG A 108 -3.58 17.68 -9.47
C ARG A 108 -3.54 19.00 -10.24
N MET A 109 -2.67 19.12 -11.24
CA MET A 109 -2.62 20.29 -12.11
C MET A 109 -3.95 20.48 -12.86
N ALA A 110 -4.51 19.42 -13.41
CA ALA A 110 -5.80 19.46 -14.11
C ALA A 110 -6.94 19.90 -13.18
N ILE A 111 -7.00 19.34 -11.97
CA ILE A 111 -8.00 19.72 -10.95
C ILE A 111 -7.88 21.22 -10.61
N LEU A 112 -6.68 21.72 -10.39
CA LEU A 112 -6.43 23.12 -10.06
C LEU A 112 -6.75 24.06 -11.24
N ALA A 113 -6.60 23.59 -12.47
CA ALA A 113 -6.98 24.32 -13.67
C ALA A 113 -8.50 24.31 -13.95
N GLY A 114 -9.28 23.61 -13.15
CA GLY A 114 -10.74 23.55 -13.29
C GLY A 114 -11.22 22.66 -14.45
N VAL A 115 -10.43 21.68 -14.79
CA VAL A 115 -10.76 20.71 -15.86
C VAL A 115 -11.53 19.54 -15.30
#